data_d63abfca5de94118ff7c91e3b328cf5c
#
_entry.id   d63abfca5de94118ff7c91e3b328cf5c
#
_cell.length_a   1.000
_cell.length_b   1.000
_cell.length_c   1.000
_cell.angle_alpha   90.00
_cell.angle_beta   90.00
_cell.angle_gamma   90.00
#
_symmetry.space_group_name_H-M   'P 1'
#
loop_
_entity.id
_entity.type
_entity.pdbx_description
1 polymer ?
#
loop_
_entity_poly.entity_id
_entity_poly.type
_entity_poly.pdbx_seq_one_letter_code
_entity_poly.pdbx_strand_id
1 'polypeptide(L)' 'MPVKLRLTRMGSKKRPFYRVVAINSETRRDGRPLENIGHYNPMVEPAEIVIDKEKVEKWLEKGAEVSDTVRALIKKVS' A
#
# COMPACT_ATOMS: atom_id res chain seq x y z
N MET A 1 -14.12 -10.08 6.43
CA MET A 1 -14.14 -8.61 6.31
C MET A 1 -13.51 -8.19 4.99
N PRO A 2 -14.11 -7.27 4.26
CA PRO A 2 -13.49 -6.77 3.04
C PRO A 2 -12.29 -5.91 3.40
N VAL A 3 -11.13 -6.34 2.91
CA VAL A 3 -9.86 -5.64 3.12
C VAL A 3 -9.28 -5.29 1.76
N LYS A 4 -8.71 -4.11 1.64
CA LYS A 4 -8.08 -3.65 0.41
C LYS A 4 -6.67 -3.14 0.70
N LEU A 5 -5.73 -3.52 -0.14
CA LEU A 5 -4.38 -2.98 -0.10
C LEU A 5 -4.33 -1.79 -1.05
N ARG A 6 -3.95 -0.64 -0.54
CA ARG A 6 -3.93 0.60 -1.34
C ARG A 6 -2.80 1.51 -0.93
N LEU A 7 -2.52 2.51 -1.78
CA LEU A 7 -1.59 3.56 -1.44
C LEU A 7 -2.31 4.67 -0.70
N THR A 8 -1.66 5.19 0.32
CA THR A 8 -2.10 6.38 1.04
C THR A 8 -1.05 7.46 0.86
N ARG A 9 -1.48 8.64 0.41
CA ARG A 9 -0.57 9.74 0.22
C ARG A 9 -0.19 10.36 1.57
N MET A 10 1.10 10.51 1.77
CA MET A 10 1.69 11.15 2.95
C MET A 10 2.61 12.27 2.48
N GLY A 11 3.18 13.01 3.39
CA GLY A 11 4.14 14.06 3.06
C GLY A 11 3.48 15.38 2.68
N SER A 12 4.27 16.28 2.10
CA SER A 12 3.82 17.62 1.74
C SER A 12 3.44 17.70 0.26
N LYS A 13 2.91 18.86 -0.15
CA LYS A 13 2.53 19.09 -1.54
C LYS A 13 3.71 18.93 -2.51
N LYS A 14 4.91 19.35 -2.09
CA LYS A 14 6.10 19.32 -2.94
C LYS A 14 6.89 18.04 -2.84
N ARG A 15 6.63 17.21 -1.82
CA ARG A 15 7.34 15.95 -1.60
C ARG A 15 6.35 14.85 -1.29
N PRO A 16 5.66 14.34 -2.31
CA PRO A 16 4.71 13.26 -2.09
C PRO A 16 5.44 11.99 -1.65
N PHE A 17 4.87 11.33 -0.68
CA PHE A 17 5.35 10.07 -0.16
C PHE A 17 4.14 9.18 0.03
N TYR A 18 4.24 7.93 -0.34
CA TYR A 18 3.11 7.01 -0.30
C TYR A 18 3.40 5.82 0.59
N ARG A 19 2.39 5.36 1.30
CA ARG A 19 2.47 4.13 2.06
C ARG A 19 1.49 3.12 1.50
N VAL A 20 1.94 1.87 1.44
CA VAL A 20 1.07 0.76 1.07
C VAL A 20 0.47 0.23 2.35
N VAL A 21 -0.85 0.27 2.46
CA VAL A 21 -1.54 -0.12 3.69
C VAL A 21 -2.68 -1.07 3.40
N ALA A 22 -3.01 -1.91 4.38
CA ALA A 22 -4.20 -2.74 4.35
C ALA A 22 -5.28 -2.01 5.13
N ILE A 23 -6.42 -1.76 4.50
CA ILE A 23 -7.53 -1.07 5.14
C ILE A 23 -8.81 -1.88 4.99
N ASN A 24 -9.76 -1.64 5.90
CA ASN A 24 -11.09 -2.19 5.77
C ASN A 24 -11.87 -1.32 4.79
N SER A 25 -12.29 -1.89 3.66
CA SER A 25 -12.97 -1.12 2.60
C SER A 25 -14.34 -0.59 3.02
N GLU A 26 -14.91 -1.12 4.08
CA GLU A 26 -16.19 -0.62 4.62
C GLU A 26 -15.99 0.53 5.59
N THR A 27 -14.77 0.74 6.06
CA THR A 27 -14.47 1.83 6.97
C THR A 27 -14.42 3.14 6.20
N ARG A 28 -14.91 4.20 6.81
CA ARG A 28 -14.81 5.53 6.20
C ARG A 28 -13.35 5.89 5.99
N ARG A 29 -13.08 6.77 5.02
CA ARG A 29 -11.73 7.16 4.63
C ARG A 29 -10.85 7.67 5.78
N ASP A 30 -11.43 8.05 6.90
CA ASP A 30 -10.69 8.47 8.10
C ASP A 30 -10.30 7.30 8.98
N GLY A 31 -10.69 6.08 8.62
CA GLY A 31 -10.36 4.89 9.38
C GLY A 31 -8.86 4.63 9.39
N ARG A 32 -8.39 4.10 10.51
CA ARG A 32 -6.98 3.75 10.64
C ARG A 32 -6.67 2.49 9.82
N PRO A 33 -5.48 2.43 9.19
CA PRO A 33 -5.08 1.23 8.48
C PRO A 33 -4.97 0.05 9.44
N LEU A 34 -5.31 -1.14 8.94
CA LEU A 34 -5.16 -2.37 9.70
C LEU A 34 -3.70 -2.76 9.85
N GLU A 35 -2.91 -2.53 8.81
CA GLU A 35 -1.49 -2.87 8.82
C GLU A 35 -0.76 -2.03 7.78
N ASN A 36 0.48 -1.67 8.09
CA ASN A 36 1.37 -0.99 7.16
C ASN A 36 2.19 -2.06 6.42
N ILE A 37 2.04 -2.10 5.10
CA ILE A 37 2.67 -3.11 4.25
C ILE A 37 4.03 -2.65 3.72
N GLY A 38 4.16 -1.36 3.43
CA GLY A 38 5.39 -0.83 2.87
C GLY A 38 5.26 0.63 2.50
N HIS A 39 6.18 1.10 1.68
CA HIS A 39 6.14 2.50 1.24
C HIS A 39 6.70 2.66 -0.17
N TYR A 40 6.36 3.77 -0.80
CA TYR A 40 6.81 4.13 -2.13
C TYR A 40 7.22 5.60 -2.13
N ASN A 41 8.46 5.88 -2.51
CA ASN A 41 8.98 7.23 -2.60
C ASN A 41 9.40 7.51 -4.05
N PRO A 42 8.60 8.27 -4.81
CA PRO A 42 8.95 8.59 -6.20
C PRO A 42 9.94 9.73 -6.34
N MET A 43 10.28 10.40 -5.25
CA MET A 43 11.17 11.59 -5.28
C MET A 43 12.64 11.25 -5.40
N VAL A 44 13.02 10.01 -5.23
CA VAL A 44 14.42 9.57 -5.38
C VAL A 44 14.59 8.81 -6.70
N GLU A 45 15.79 8.77 -7.23
CA GLU A 45 16.09 8.01 -8.45
C GLU A 45 17.15 6.94 -8.15
N PRO A 46 16.81 5.66 -8.45
CA PRO A 46 15.48 5.18 -8.85
C PRO A 46 14.47 5.29 -7.73
N ALA A 47 13.18 5.31 -8.08
CA ALA A 47 12.13 5.39 -7.08
C ALA A 47 12.28 4.28 -6.05
N GLU A 48 12.15 4.64 -4.78
CA GLU A 48 12.28 3.68 -3.70
C GLU A 48 10.93 3.00 -3.46
N ILE A 49 10.91 1.67 -3.57
CA ILE A 49 9.72 0.87 -3.34
C ILE A 49 10.09 -0.23 -2.34
N VAL A 50 9.48 -0.20 -1.18
CA VAL A 50 9.69 -1.23 -0.16
C VAL A 50 8.34 -1.85 0.15
N ILE A 51 8.21 -3.16 -0.06
CA ILE A 51 6.97 -3.89 0.18
C ILE A 51 7.31 -5.19 0.90
N ASP A 52 6.63 -5.43 2.01
CA ASP A 52 6.77 -6.68 2.75
C ASP A 52 5.90 -7.74 2.08
N LYS A 53 6.53 -8.61 1.31
CA LYS A 53 5.82 -9.64 0.54
C LYS A 53 5.08 -10.63 1.45
N GLU A 54 5.63 -10.91 2.61
CA GLU A 54 4.98 -11.82 3.55
C GLU A 54 3.64 -11.26 4.01
N LYS A 55 3.60 -9.96 4.28
CA LYS A 55 2.36 -9.31 4.67
C LYS A 55 1.35 -9.28 3.54
N VAL A 56 1.83 -9.03 2.31
CA VAL A 56 0.97 -9.05 1.14
C VAL A 56 0.33 -10.43 0.98
N GLU A 57 1.12 -11.48 1.04
CA GLU A 57 0.61 -12.84 0.90
C GLU A 57 -0.39 -13.18 1.99
N LYS A 58 -0.10 -12.78 3.22
CA LYS A 58 -0.99 -13.00 4.35
C LYS A 58 -2.37 -12.39 4.10
N TRP A 59 -2.41 -11.15 3.62
CA TRP A 59 -3.68 -10.48 3.34
C TRP A 59 -4.39 -11.07 2.12
N LEU A 60 -3.64 -11.47 1.10
CA LEU A 60 -4.23 -12.11 -0.07
C LEU A 60 -4.88 -13.44 0.30
N GLU A 61 -4.27 -14.21 1.18
CA GLU A 61 -4.86 -15.45 1.69
C GLU A 61 -6.18 -15.21 2.41
N LYS A 62 -6.31 -14.04 3.03
CA LYS A 62 -7.55 -13.66 3.72
C LYS A 62 -8.58 -13.07 2.77
N GLY A 63 -8.29 -13.00 1.48
CA GLY A 63 -9.22 -12.49 0.48
C GLY A 63 -9.16 -11.00 0.26
N ALA A 64 -8.07 -10.35 0.64
CA ALA A 64 -7.91 -8.91 0.43
C ALA A 64 -7.82 -8.58 -1.05
N GLU A 65 -8.40 -7.44 -1.45
CA GLU A 65 -8.27 -6.94 -2.81
C GLU A 65 -7.03 -6.06 -2.90
N VAL A 66 -6.42 -6.02 -4.08
CA VAL A 66 -5.23 -5.20 -4.33
C VAL A 66 -5.57 -4.16 -5.38
N SER A 67 -5.28 -2.89 -5.10
CA SER A 67 -5.50 -1.83 -6.08
C SER A 67 -4.53 -2.03 -7.25
N ASP A 68 -4.90 -1.51 -8.42
CA ASP A 68 -4.06 -1.66 -9.62
C ASP A 68 -2.69 -1.03 -9.42
N THR A 69 -2.63 0.11 -8.74
CA THR A 69 -1.37 0.79 -8.46
C THR A 69 -0.47 -0.06 -7.58
N VAL A 70 -1.01 -0.63 -6.51
CA VAL A 70 -0.24 -1.50 -5.61
C VAL A 70 0.21 -2.76 -6.32
N ARG A 71 -0.66 -3.32 -7.16
CA ARG A 71 -0.30 -4.50 -7.95
C ARG A 71 0.89 -4.22 -8.86
N ALA A 72 0.91 -3.06 -9.51
CA ALA A 72 2.03 -2.66 -10.36
C ALA A 72 3.32 -2.51 -9.56
N LEU A 73 3.25 -1.95 -8.36
CA LEU A 73 4.41 -1.81 -7.48
C LEU A 73 4.94 -3.16 -7.02
N ILE A 74 4.06 -4.08 -6.69
CA ILE A 74 4.45 -5.44 -6.28
C ILE A 74 5.22 -6.12 -7.41
N LYS A 75 4.76 -5.95 -8.65
CA LYS A 75 5.45 -6.53 -9.80
C LYS A 75 6.85 -5.97 -9.98
N LYS A 76 7.06 -4.70 -9.68
CA LYS A 76 8.37 -4.07 -9.82
C LYS A 76 9.39 -4.59 -8.83
N VAL A 77 8.96 -5.04 -7.66
CA VAL A 77 9.85 -5.53 -6.62
C VAL A 77 9.93 -7.06 -6.54
N SER A 78 9.17 -7.75 -7.38
CA SER A 78 9.23 -9.21 -7.41
C SER A 78 10.32 -9.73 -8.31
#